data_a9e3d45d6bfd379e3eaa5be30215aaf1
#
_entry.id   a9e3d45d6bfd379e3eaa5be30215aaf1
#
_cell.length_a   1.000
_cell.length_b   1.000
_cell.length_c   1.000
_cell.angle_alpha   90.00
_cell.angle_beta   90.00
_cell.angle_gamma   90.00
#
_symmetry.space_group_name_H-M   'P 1'
#
loop_
_entity.id
_entity.type
_entity.pdbx_description
1 polymer ?
#
loop_
_entity_poly.entity_id
_entity_poly.type
_entity_poly.pdbx_seq_one_letter_code
_entity_poly.pdbx_strand_id
1 'polypeptide(L)'
;MAADEDARTRQTELAAAIDGLLPQTQCTRCGYAGCRPYAAAIACGEAEINHCPPGGTALIEALAHLAGRAPLPLDPANGVEGPHRIAVIDEDRCIGCAKCLPPCPVDAIVGAPHFMHTVVATLCTGCELCIAPCPVDCIEMRPASSVAGAPDTAPPAHLNRARFSAHGARLERRAAERAAELAVRKLAAHGPGIPA
;
A
#
# COMPACT_ATOMS: atom_id res chain seq x y z
N MET A 1 25.68 -21.34 16.35
CA MET A 1 25.91 -20.30 15.32
C MET A 1 25.43 -20.76 13.93
N ALA A 2 25.99 -21.83 13.33
CA ALA A 2 25.55 -22.28 11.99
C ALA A 2 24.07 -22.71 11.90
N ALA A 3 23.52 -23.40 12.90
CA ALA A 3 22.11 -23.82 12.92
C ALA A 3 21.13 -22.65 13.06
N ASP A 4 21.51 -21.57 13.73
CA ASP A 4 20.69 -20.36 13.89
C ASP A 4 20.69 -19.50 12.61
N GLU A 5 21.81 -19.46 11.90
CA GLU A 5 21.94 -18.78 10.60
C GLU A 5 21.12 -19.50 9.51
N ASP A 6 21.14 -20.83 9.51
CA ASP A 6 20.34 -21.66 8.60
C ASP A 6 18.83 -21.52 8.87
N ALA A 7 18.40 -21.41 10.13
CA ALA A 7 17.02 -21.15 10.49
C ALA A 7 16.53 -19.76 10.03
N ARG A 8 17.34 -18.72 10.18
CA ARG A 8 17.04 -17.36 9.69
C ARG A 8 16.95 -17.29 8.17
N THR A 9 17.81 -18.02 7.48
CA THR A 9 17.80 -18.09 6.01
C THR A 9 16.50 -18.71 5.53
N ARG A 10 16.10 -19.87 6.06
CA ARG A 10 14.83 -20.53 5.73
C ARG A 10 13.62 -19.64 6.03
N GLN A 11 13.63 -18.93 7.16
CA GLN A 11 12.56 -18.01 7.52
C GLN A 11 12.46 -16.83 6.54
N THR A 12 13.59 -16.29 6.09
CA THR A 12 13.62 -15.20 5.10
C THR A 12 13.12 -15.68 3.73
N GLU A 13 13.49 -16.90 3.32
CA GLU A 13 13.01 -17.51 2.09
C GLU A 13 11.50 -17.78 2.13
N LEU A 14 11.00 -18.29 3.26
CA LEU A 14 9.56 -18.48 3.47
C LEU A 14 8.80 -17.16 3.43
N ALA A 15 9.30 -16.13 4.09
CA ALA A 15 8.70 -14.79 4.06
C ALA A 15 8.64 -14.23 2.63
N ALA A 16 9.69 -14.41 1.84
CA ALA A 16 9.72 -13.98 0.44
C ALA A 16 8.73 -14.76 -0.43
N ALA A 17 8.59 -16.06 -0.22
CA ALA A 17 7.62 -16.90 -0.92
C ALA A 17 6.19 -16.51 -0.56
N ILE A 18 5.88 -16.29 0.73
CA ILE A 18 4.58 -15.79 1.20
C ILE A 18 4.29 -14.42 0.59
N ASP A 19 5.24 -13.46 0.64
CA ASP A 19 5.08 -12.14 0.04
C ASP A 19 4.80 -12.24 -1.46
N GLY A 20 5.36 -13.24 -2.14
CA GLY A 20 5.11 -13.56 -3.55
C GLY A 20 3.65 -13.90 -3.87
N LEU A 21 2.94 -14.54 -2.94
CA LEU A 21 1.54 -14.91 -3.08
C LEU A 21 0.57 -13.76 -2.75
N LEU A 22 0.98 -12.79 -1.92
CA LEU A 22 0.10 -11.70 -1.48
C LEU A 22 -0.29 -10.78 -2.65
N PRO A 23 -1.53 -10.24 -2.65
CA PRO A 23 -2.07 -9.44 -3.76
C PRO A 23 -1.41 -8.07 -3.92
N GLN A 24 -0.54 -7.68 -3.00
CA GLN A 24 0.23 -6.43 -3.03
C GLN A 24 -0.62 -5.15 -3.10
N THR A 25 -1.82 -5.20 -2.52
CA THR A 25 -2.71 -4.04 -2.42
C THR A 25 -2.23 -3.00 -1.42
N GLN A 26 -1.35 -3.38 -0.49
CA GLN A 26 -0.78 -2.54 0.58
C GLN A 26 -1.85 -1.84 1.45
N CYS A 27 -3.02 -2.48 1.59
CA CYS A 27 -4.23 -1.89 2.19
C CYS A 27 -4.22 -1.84 3.73
N THR A 28 -3.26 -2.46 4.37
CA THR A 28 -3.11 -2.55 5.85
C THR A 28 -4.27 -3.22 6.61
N ARG A 29 -5.29 -3.75 5.94
CA ARG A 29 -6.45 -4.42 6.57
C ARG A 29 -6.07 -5.62 7.44
N CYS A 30 -4.98 -6.31 7.11
CA CYS A 30 -4.43 -7.40 7.92
C CYS A 30 -3.84 -6.97 9.27
N GLY A 31 -3.87 -5.66 9.59
CA GLY A 31 -3.26 -5.09 10.81
C GLY A 31 -1.76 -4.81 10.68
N TYR A 32 -1.14 -5.11 9.55
CA TYR A 32 0.29 -4.85 9.30
C TYR A 32 0.48 -3.65 8.37
N ALA A 33 1.66 -3.02 8.43
CA ALA A 33 1.99 -1.81 7.65
C ALA A 33 2.13 -2.06 6.13
N GLY A 34 1.77 -3.24 5.64
CA GLY A 34 1.80 -3.63 4.23
C GLY A 34 1.96 -5.14 4.05
N CYS A 35 2.04 -5.59 2.82
CA CYS A 35 2.09 -7.02 2.50
C CYS A 35 3.37 -7.69 3.00
N ARG A 36 4.54 -7.07 2.83
CA ARG A 36 5.82 -7.64 3.27
C ARG A 36 5.93 -7.83 4.80
N PRO A 37 5.54 -6.87 5.67
CA PRO A 37 5.49 -7.09 7.10
C PRO A 37 4.55 -8.23 7.52
N TYR A 38 3.39 -8.36 6.88
CA TYR A 38 2.48 -9.47 7.12
C TYR A 38 3.11 -10.81 6.72
N ALA A 39 3.74 -10.90 5.56
CA ALA A 39 4.46 -12.10 5.12
C ALA A 39 5.57 -12.50 6.11
N ALA A 40 6.33 -11.53 6.63
CA ALA A 40 7.36 -11.78 7.64
C ALA A 40 6.76 -12.31 8.94
N ALA A 41 5.66 -11.74 9.41
CA ALA A 41 4.96 -12.18 10.62
C ALA A 41 4.41 -13.62 10.49
N ILE A 42 3.86 -13.99 9.32
CA ILE A 42 3.45 -15.39 9.06
C ILE A 42 4.66 -16.33 9.10
N ALA A 43 5.77 -15.97 8.47
CA ALA A 43 6.98 -16.79 8.43
C ALA A 43 7.62 -16.96 9.81
N CYS A 44 7.46 -15.97 10.72
CA CYS A 44 7.90 -16.04 12.11
C CYS A 44 6.91 -16.78 13.03
N GLY A 45 5.71 -17.12 12.55
CA GLY A 45 4.65 -17.71 13.36
C GLY A 45 3.93 -16.70 14.27
N GLU A 46 4.13 -15.40 14.04
CA GLU A 46 3.52 -14.29 14.80
C GLU A 46 2.14 -13.89 14.27
N ALA A 47 1.81 -14.32 13.04
CA ALA A 47 0.53 -14.06 12.40
C ALA A 47 -0.11 -15.34 11.86
N GLU A 48 -1.45 -15.35 11.85
CA GLU A 48 -2.23 -16.34 11.14
C GLU A 48 -2.31 -16.02 9.64
N ILE A 49 -2.58 -17.05 8.83
CA ILE A 49 -2.59 -16.96 7.36
C ILE A 49 -3.88 -16.35 6.78
N ASN A 50 -4.86 -16.05 7.61
CA ASN A 50 -6.24 -15.72 7.23
C ASN A 50 -6.62 -14.25 7.44
N HIS A 51 -5.64 -13.32 7.54
CA HIS A 51 -5.89 -11.90 7.79
C HIS A 51 -5.99 -11.05 6.52
N CYS A 52 -5.95 -11.61 5.30
CA CYS A 52 -5.91 -10.84 4.06
C CYS A 52 -7.24 -10.90 3.28
N PRO A 53 -8.19 -9.95 3.47
CA PRO A 53 -9.45 -9.95 2.73
C PRO A 53 -9.29 -9.83 1.21
N PRO A 54 -8.38 -8.98 0.66
CA PRO A 54 -8.19 -8.92 -0.78
C PRO A 54 -7.64 -10.20 -1.42
N GLY A 55 -7.00 -11.06 -0.62
CA GLY A 55 -6.52 -12.37 -1.08
C GLY A 55 -7.57 -13.45 -1.01
N GLY A 56 -8.53 -13.29 -0.10
CA GLY A 56 -9.65 -14.20 0.09
C GLY A 56 -9.27 -15.65 0.39
N THR A 57 -10.21 -16.52 0.19
CA THR A 57 -10.10 -17.98 0.45
C THR A 57 -8.97 -18.61 -0.38
N ALA A 58 -8.85 -18.25 -1.65
CA ALA A 58 -7.81 -18.79 -2.53
C ALA A 58 -6.38 -18.51 -2.03
N LEU A 59 -6.16 -17.31 -1.49
CA LEU A 59 -4.86 -16.97 -0.88
C LEU A 59 -4.62 -17.80 0.39
N ILE A 60 -5.63 -17.95 1.24
CA ILE A 60 -5.52 -18.74 2.49
C ILE A 60 -5.12 -20.18 2.17
N GLU A 61 -5.73 -20.80 1.18
CA GLU A 61 -5.39 -22.16 0.72
C GLU A 61 -3.93 -22.24 0.22
N ALA A 62 -3.50 -21.28 -0.59
CA ALA A 62 -2.12 -21.21 -1.08
C ALA A 62 -1.11 -21.02 0.06
N LEU A 63 -1.40 -20.15 1.03
CA LEU A 63 -0.56 -19.92 2.20
C LEU A 63 -0.53 -21.14 3.13
N ALA A 64 -1.67 -21.82 3.32
CA ALA A 64 -1.77 -23.04 4.09
C ALA A 64 -0.87 -24.13 3.51
N HIS A 65 -0.92 -24.32 2.20
CA HIS A 65 -0.06 -25.27 1.50
C HIS A 65 1.44 -24.90 1.63
N LEU A 66 1.79 -23.64 1.40
CA LEU A 66 3.18 -23.18 1.46
C LEU A 66 3.77 -23.27 2.88
N ALA A 67 2.99 -22.91 3.89
CA ALA A 67 3.45 -22.89 5.28
C ALA A 67 3.26 -24.25 6.01
N GLY A 68 2.69 -25.25 5.36
CA GLY A 68 2.39 -26.56 5.96
C GLY A 68 1.39 -26.47 7.12
N ARG A 69 0.42 -25.54 7.02
CA ARG A 69 -0.62 -25.26 8.04
C ARG A 69 -1.99 -25.68 7.53
N ALA A 70 -2.93 -25.89 8.43
CA ALA A 70 -4.34 -26.09 8.06
C ALA A 70 -4.94 -24.76 7.57
N PRO A 71 -5.78 -24.76 6.49
CA PRO A 71 -6.51 -23.58 6.07
C PRO A 71 -7.51 -23.15 7.15
N LEU A 72 -7.62 -21.82 7.35
CA LEU A 72 -8.54 -21.20 8.30
C LEU A 72 -9.59 -20.37 7.52
N PRO A 73 -10.81 -20.17 8.05
CA PRO A 73 -11.73 -19.20 7.48
C PRO A 73 -11.13 -17.81 7.58
N LEU A 74 -11.46 -16.92 6.62
CA LEU A 74 -11.03 -15.52 6.67
C LEU A 74 -11.46 -14.90 8.00
N ASP A 75 -10.54 -14.21 8.67
CA ASP A 75 -10.83 -13.53 9.92
C ASP A 75 -11.75 -12.32 9.67
N PRO A 76 -12.99 -12.34 10.19
CA PRO A 76 -13.95 -11.25 9.98
C PRO A 76 -13.51 -9.92 10.62
N ALA A 77 -12.61 -9.93 11.60
CA ALA A 77 -12.05 -8.71 12.18
C ALA A 77 -11.24 -7.89 11.16
N ASN A 78 -10.68 -8.54 10.13
CA ASN A 78 -9.90 -7.89 9.07
C ASN A 78 -10.79 -7.47 7.87
N GLY A 79 -12.07 -7.88 7.85
CA GLY A 79 -13.02 -7.59 6.79
C GLY A 79 -13.48 -8.84 6.05
N VAL A 80 -14.11 -8.64 4.91
CA VAL A 80 -14.71 -9.69 4.10
C VAL A 80 -14.10 -9.73 2.70
N GLU A 81 -14.08 -10.92 2.11
CA GLU A 81 -13.80 -11.11 0.69
C GLU A 81 -14.94 -10.55 -0.14
N GLY A 82 -14.65 -9.94 -1.27
CA GLY A 82 -15.66 -9.38 -2.14
C GLY A 82 -15.10 -8.98 -3.50
N PRO A 83 -15.96 -8.52 -4.42
CA PRO A 83 -15.55 -8.09 -5.75
C PRO A 83 -14.55 -6.93 -5.67
N HIS A 84 -13.72 -6.81 -6.70
CA HIS A 84 -12.80 -5.68 -6.81
C HIS A 84 -13.55 -4.36 -6.80
N ARG A 85 -13.10 -3.44 -5.96
CA ARG A 85 -13.63 -2.08 -5.87
C ARG A 85 -12.53 -1.09 -6.16
N ILE A 86 -12.87 0.00 -6.80
CA ILE A 86 -11.95 1.10 -7.12
C ILE A 86 -12.45 2.39 -6.50
N ALA A 87 -11.52 3.27 -6.17
CA ALA A 87 -11.85 4.62 -5.73
C ALA A 87 -12.32 5.47 -6.91
N VAL A 88 -13.38 6.23 -6.70
CA VAL A 88 -13.89 7.24 -7.64
C VAL A 88 -13.90 8.57 -6.94
N ILE A 89 -13.35 9.59 -7.56
CA ILE A 89 -13.34 10.96 -7.05
C ILE A 89 -14.46 11.74 -7.74
N ASP A 90 -15.34 12.36 -6.96
CA ASP A 90 -16.28 13.36 -7.45
C ASP A 90 -15.49 14.63 -7.77
N GLU A 91 -15.27 14.86 -9.07
CA GLU A 91 -14.42 15.95 -9.56
C GLU A 91 -15.02 17.33 -9.28
N ASP A 92 -16.34 17.44 -9.24
CA ASP A 92 -17.07 18.71 -8.93
C ASP A 92 -16.89 19.10 -7.45
N ARG A 93 -16.74 18.11 -6.57
CA ARG A 93 -16.53 18.32 -5.14
C ARG A 93 -15.05 18.40 -4.76
N CYS A 94 -14.16 18.00 -5.66
CA CYS A 94 -12.73 17.96 -5.39
C CYS A 94 -12.12 19.36 -5.32
N ILE A 95 -11.60 19.76 -4.16
CA ILE A 95 -10.98 21.07 -3.94
C ILE A 95 -9.47 21.13 -4.28
N GLY A 96 -8.89 20.09 -4.84
CA GLY A 96 -7.47 20.09 -5.23
C GLY A 96 -6.48 20.11 -4.06
N CYS A 97 -6.83 19.58 -2.88
CA CYS A 97 -6.00 19.63 -1.67
C CYS A 97 -4.78 18.71 -1.68
N ALA A 98 -4.68 17.80 -2.64
CA ALA A 98 -3.60 16.83 -2.84
C ALA A 98 -3.35 15.84 -1.68
N LYS A 99 -4.23 15.76 -0.67
CA LYS A 99 -4.05 14.88 0.50
C LYS A 99 -4.24 13.38 0.17
N CYS A 100 -4.95 13.05 -0.91
CA CYS A 100 -5.14 11.68 -1.38
C CYS A 100 -3.94 11.10 -2.13
N LEU A 101 -3.00 11.93 -2.60
CA LEU A 101 -1.84 11.49 -3.38
C LEU A 101 -0.80 10.72 -2.55
N PRO A 102 -0.32 11.23 -1.37
CA PRO A 102 0.71 10.55 -0.60
C PRO A 102 0.31 9.15 -0.09
N PRO A 103 -0.93 8.90 0.36
CA PRO A 103 -1.31 7.59 0.87
C PRO A 103 -1.58 6.56 -0.23
N CYS A 104 -1.66 6.95 -1.50
CA CYS A 104 -1.89 6.00 -2.59
C CYS A 104 -0.63 5.15 -2.84
N PRO A 105 -0.62 3.86 -2.49
CA PRO A 105 0.60 3.06 -2.51
C PRO A 105 1.11 2.75 -3.92
N VAL A 106 0.27 2.92 -4.93
CA VAL A 106 0.56 2.57 -6.33
C VAL A 106 0.49 3.76 -7.28
N ASP A 107 0.35 4.99 -6.75
CA ASP A 107 0.22 6.22 -7.56
C ASP A 107 -0.90 6.14 -8.60
N ALA A 108 -2.03 5.58 -8.21
CA ALA A 108 -3.20 5.48 -9.08
C ALA A 108 -4.00 6.80 -9.16
N ILE A 109 -3.66 7.82 -8.37
CA ILE A 109 -4.35 9.11 -8.37
C ILE A 109 -3.47 10.14 -9.07
N VAL A 110 -4.04 10.83 -10.03
CA VAL A 110 -3.40 11.94 -10.75
C VAL A 110 -4.08 13.26 -10.40
N GLY A 111 -3.29 14.32 -10.34
CA GLY A 111 -3.72 15.68 -9.98
C GLY A 111 -2.58 16.49 -9.42
N ALA A 112 -2.86 17.76 -9.09
CA ALA A 112 -1.90 18.68 -8.51
C ALA A 112 -2.62 19.61 -7.52
N PRO A 113 -1.87 20.32 -6.63
CA PRO A 113 -2.46 21.33 -5.76
C PRO A 113 -3.27 22.36 -6.56
N HIS A 114 -4.48 22.63 -6.09
CA HIS A 114 -5.47 23.54 -6.70
C HIS A 114 -6.09 23.06 -8.03
N PHE A 115 -5.82 21.82 -8.45
CA PHE A 115 -6.49 21.16 -9.56
C PHE A 115 -7.24 19.93 -9.06
N MET A 116 -8.35 19.60 -9.72
CA MET A 116 -9.10 18.37 -9.40
C MET A 116 -8.22 17.12 -9.54
N HIS A 117 -8.56 16.09 -8.80
CA HIS A 117 -7.88 14.80 -8.87
C HIS A 117 -8.79 13.77 -9.51
N THR A 118 -8.21 12.82 -10.20
CA THR A 118 -8.93 11.65 -10.74
C THR A 118 -8.15 10.37 -10.50
N VAL A 119 -8.87 9.24 -10.53
CA VAL A 119 -8.27 7.91 -10.31
C VAL A 119 -8.06 7.22 -11.65
N VAL A 120 -6.85 6.72 -11.89
CA VAL A 120 -6.58 5.81 -13.00
C VAL A 120 -7.08 4.43 -12.61
N ALA A 121 -8.28 4.07 -13.04
CA ALA A 121 -8.99 2.87 -12.62
C ALA A 121 -8.18 1.57 -12.82
N THR A 122 -7.42 1.47 -13.92
CA THR A 122 -6.57 0.33 -14.24
C THR A 122 -5.37 0.14 -13.30
N LEU A 123 -5.08 1.11 -12.44
CA LEU A 123 -3.98 1.10 -11.49
C LEU A 123 -4.48 0.99 -10.04
N CYS A 124 -5.75 1.25 -9.79
CA CYS A 124 -6.32 1.25 -8.44
C CYS A 124 -6.39 -0.17 -7.88
N THR A 125 -5.78 -0.39 -6.72
CA THR A 125 -5.77 -1.70 -6.03
C THR A 125 -6.94 -1.89 -5.07
N GLY A 126 -7.80 -0.87 -4.88
CA GLY A 126 -8.92 -0.95 -3.94
C GLY A 126 -8.51 -0.86 -2.47
N CYS A 127 -7.37 -0.26 -2.16
CA CYS A 127 -6.81 -0.20 -0.80
C CYS A 127 -7.55 0.74 0.16
N GLU A 128 -8.36 1.68 -0.35
CA GLU A 128 -9.16 2.67 0.42
C GLU A 128 -8.37 3.73 1.20
N LEU A 129 -7.04 3.71 1.15
CA LEU A 129 -6.19 4.62 1.94
C LEU A 129 -6.34 6.11 1.56
N CYS A 130 -6.91 6.41 0.40
CA CYS A 130 -7.17 7.77 -0.06
C CYS A 130 -8.44 8.40 0.55
N ILE A 131 -9.34 7.61 1.15
CA ILE A 131 -10.65 8.08 1.64
C ILE A 131 -10.47 8.93 2.89
N ALA A 132 -9.88 8.37 3.94
CA ALA A 132 -9.75 9.02 5.25
C ALA A 132 -9.08 10.41 5.22
N PRO A 133 -8.04 10.68 4.39
CA PRO A 133 -7.42 12.00 4.33
C PRO A 133 -8.20 13.04 3.51
N CYS A 134 -9.30 12.67 2.84
CA CYS A 134 -10.10 13.61 2.05
C CYS A 134 -10.93 14.53 2.96
N PRO A 135 -10.69 15.85 2.98
CA PRO A 135 -11.37 16.74 3.92
C PRO A 135 -12.81 17.12 3.49
N VAL A 136 -13.19 16.75 2.27
CA VAL A 136 -14.53 17.07 1.70
C VAL A 136 -15.30 15.80 1.31
N ASP A 137 -14.80 14.62 1.70
CA ASP A 137 -15.43 13.31 1.48
C ASP A 137 -15.90 13.11 0.02
N CYS A 138 -15.07 13.55 -0.95
CA CYS A 138 -15.38 13.42 -2.37
C CYS A 138 -14.89 12.10 -2.99
N ILE A 139 -14.41 11.15 -2.18
CA ILE A 139 -13.86 9.86 -2.66
C ILE A 139 -14.74 8.73 -2.14
N GLU A 140 -15.26 7.93 -3.04
CA GLU A 140 -16.04 6.74 -2.69
C GLU A 140 -15.49 5.49 -3.36
N MET A 141 -15.78 4.31 -2.77
CA MET A 141 -15.46 3.03 -3.40
C MET A 141 -16.66 2.53 -4.18
N ARG A 142 -16.43 2.20 -5.45
CA ARG A 142 -17.44 1.59 -6.33
C ARG A 142 -16.99 0.21 -6.79
N PRO A 143 -17.93 -0.74 -7.01
CA PRO A 143 -17.60 -1.97 -7.72
C PRO A 143 -16.95 -1.65 -9.07
N ALA A 144 -15.87 -2.31 -9.42
CA ALA A 144 -15.15 -2.05 -10.68
C ALA A 144 -16.08 -2.22 -11.91
N SER A 145 -16.98 -3.19 -11.87
CA SER A 145 -18.01 -3.43 -12.90
C SER A 145 -18.97 -2.26 -13.14
N SER A 146 -19.09 -1.33 -12.19
CA SER A 146 -19.93 -0.13 -12.31
C SER A 146 -19.20 1.10 -12.86
N VAL A 147 -17.90 1.00 -13.11
CA VAL A 147 -17.06 2.12 -13.56
C VAL A 147 -16.57 1.88 -14.98
N ALA A 148 -16.93 2.78 -15.89
CA ALA A 148 -16.57 2.64 -17.31
C ALA A 148 -15.05 2.52 -17.51
N GLY A 149 -14.63 1.48 -18.24
CA GLY A 149 -13.23 1.24 -18.54
C GLY A 149 -12.39 0.69 -17.37
N ALA A 150 -13.00 0.40 -16.22
CA ALA A 150 -12.31 -0.26 -15.12
C ALA A 150 -12.21 -1.77 -15.38
N PRO A 151 -11.09 -2.41 -15.02
CA PRO A 151 -10.97 -3.86 -15.09
C PRO A 151 -11.74 -4.51 -13.93
N ASP A 152 -12.39 -5.65 -14.19
CA ASP A 152 -13.16 -6.38 -13.17
C ASP A 152 -12.30 -6.96 -12.03
N THR A 153 -11.00 -7.06 -12.26
CA THR A 153 -10.02 -7.60 -11.30
C THR A 153 -8.98 -6.56 -10.93
N ALA A 154 -8.44 -6.68 -9.73
CA ALA A 154 -7.31 -5.86 -9.30
C ALA A 154 -6.10 -6.05 -10.22
N PRO A 155 -5.25 -5.02 -10.38
CA PRO A 155 -4.00 -5.14 -11.12
C PRO A 155 -3.13 -6.29 -10.60
N PRO A 156 -2.33 -6.96 -11.46
CA PRO A 156 -1.47 -8.06 -11.05
C PRO A 156 -0.52 -7.69 -9.90
N ALA A 157 -0.33 -8.60 -8.94
CA ALA A 157 0.46 -8.37 -7.73
C ALA A 157 1.90 -7.88 -8.02
N HIS A 158 2.55 -8.42 -9.07
CA HIS A 158 3.91 -7.99 -9.43
C HIS A 158 3.97 -6.53 -9.90
N LEU A 159 2.93 -6.04 -10.60
CA LEU A 159 2.83 -4.62 -10.99
C LEU A 159 2.56 -3.73 -9.78
N ASN A 160 1.67 -4.16 -8.88
CA ASN A 160 1.39 -3.45 -7.64
C ASN A 160 2.65 -3.31 -6.78
N ARG A 161 3.43 -4.39 -6.65
CA ARG A 161 4.72 -4.37 -5.94
C ARG A 161 5.73 -3.41 -6.58
N ALA A 162 5.89 -3.47 -7.90
CA ALA A 162 6.82 -2.59 -8.61
C ALA A 162 6.44 -1.11 -8.43
N ARG A 163 5.14 -0.79 -8.52
CA ARG A 163 4.63 0.57 -8.31
C ARG A 163 4.80 1.02 -6.86
N PHE A 164 4.53 0.15 -5.89
CA PHE A 164 4.74 0.44 -4.47
C PHE A 164 6.21 0.74 -4.17
N SER A 165 7.14 -0.05 -4.70
CA SER A 165 8.57 0.20 -4.56
C SER A 165 9.00 1.54 -5.19
N ALA A 166 8.49 1.85 -6.37
CA ALA A 166 8.75 3.12 -7.05
C ALA A 166 8.16 4.33 -6.27
N HIS A 167 6.96 4.15 -5.68
CA HIS A 167 6.32 5.13 -4.81
C HIS A 167 7.20 5.44 -3.58
N GLY A 168 7.66 4.41 -2.86
CA GLY A 168 8.56 4.55 -1.71
C GLY A 168 9.84 5.31 -2.07
N ALA A 169 10.54 4.85 -3.11
CA ALA A 169 11.76 5.50 -3.58
C ALA A 169 11.56 6.98 -3.97
N ARG A 170 10.39 7.33 -4.53
CA ARG A 170 10.06 8.72 -4.85
C ARG A 170 9.81 9.55 -3.57
N LEU A 171 9.12 9.00 -2.57
CA LEU A 171 8.88 9.69 -1.30
C LEU A 171 10.20 9.95 -0.55
N GLU A 172 11.09 8.97 -0.50
CA GLU A 172 12.43 9.09 0.11
C GLU A 172 13.24 10.19 -0.58
N ARG A 173 13.28 10.18 -1.92
CA ARG A 173 13.97 11.19 -2.71
C ARG A 173 13.45 12.61 -2.43
N ARG A 174 12.12 12.80 -2.44
CA ARG A 174 11.49 14.08 -2.11
C ARG A 174 11.74 14.52 -0.68
N ALA A 175 11.82 13.60 0.27
CA ALA A 175 12.16 13.91 1.65
C ALA A 175 13.61 14.40 1.77
N ALA A 176 14.55 13.74 1.09
CA ALA A 176 15.95 14.14 1.04
C ALA A 176 16.14 15.52 0.39
N GLU A 177 15.48 15.79 -0.73
CA GLU A 177 15.49 17.08 -1.42
C GLU A 177 14.99 18.21 -0.49
N ARG A 178 13.85 18.02 0.17
CA ARG A 178 13.31 19.00 1.14
C ARG A 178 14.25 19.22 2.32
N ALA A 179 14.87 18.17 2.84
CA ALA A 179 15.83 18.28 3.93
C ALA A 179 17.05 19.10 3.52
N ALA A 180 17.57 18.89 2.31
CA ALA A 180 18.69 19.66 1.75
C ALA A 180 18.32 21.14 1.56
N GLU A 181 17.14 21.44 1.00
CA GLU A 181 16.66 22.82 0.84
C GLU A 181 16.53 23.54 2.19
N LEU A 182 15.96 22.84 3.20
CA LEU A 182 15.83 23.40 4.54
C LEU A 182 17.19 23.66 5.20
N ALA A 183 18.19 22.79 4.99
CA ALA A 183 19.54 22.97 5.48
C ALA A 183 20.19 24.23 4.87
N VAL A 184 20.07 24.40 3.54
CA VAL A 184 20.56 25.59 2.84
C VAL A 184 19.91 26.88 3.38
N ARG A 185 18.57 26.87 3.54
CA ARG A 185 17.84 28.02 4.10
C ARG A 185 18.27 28.37 5.52
N LYS A 186 18.51 27.35 6.38
CA LYS A 186 19.01 27.56 7.74
C LYS A 186 20.41 28.19 7.74
N LEU A 187 21.32 27.71 6.90
CA LEU A 187 22.66 28.28 6.76
C LEU A 187 22.60 29.72 6.27
N ALA A 188 21.76 30.03 5.30
CA ALA A 188 21.58 31.41 4.80
C ALA A 188 20.99 32.36 5.86
N ALA A 189 20.10 31.84 6.73
CA ALA A 189 19.50 32.63 7.82
C ALA A 189 20.48 32.88 8.99
N HIS A 190 21.52 32.06 9.15
CA HIS A 190 22.57 32.21 10.15
C HIS A 190 23.88 32.76 9.54
N GLY A 191 23.77 33.55 8.49
CA GLY A 191 24.93 34.19 7.83
C GLY A 191 25.88 34.85 8.85
N PRO A 192 27.18 35.07 8.49
CA PRO A 192 28.19 35.52 9.42
C PRO A 192 27.70 36.79 10.12
N GLY A 193 27.55 36.70 11.46
CA GLY A 193 27.19 37.85 12.28
C GLY A 193 28.11 38.99 11.93
N ILE A 194 27.55 40.17 11.63
CA ILE A 194 28.31 41.40 11.44
C ILE A 194 29.02 41.64 12.77
N PRO A 195 30.37 41.64 12.83
CA PRO A 195 31.07 42.02 14.06
C PRO A 195 30.74 43.48 14.36
N ALA A 196 30.35 43.74 15.60
CA ALA A 196 30.05 45.07 16.13
C ALA A 196 31.29 45.97 16.16
#